data_abeb4d95fde4d7dddcee0535a1a2a882
#
_entry.id   abeb4d95fde4d7dddcee0535a1a2a882
#
_cell.length_a   1.000
_cell.length_b   1.000
_cell.length_c   1.000
_cell.angle_alpha   90.00
_cell.angle_beta   90.00
_cell.angle_gamma   90.00
#
_symmetry.space_group_name_H-M   'P 1'
#
loop_
_entity.id
_entity.type
_entity.pdbx_description
1 polymer ?
#
loop_
_entity_poly.entity_id
_entity_poly.type
_entity_poly.pdbx_seq_one_letter_code
_entity_poly.pdbx_strand_id
1 'polypeptide(L)'
;MPTVRSNRAVRGPGGLSFRLDVRAVVVVALLLVVALAASVLLIGTGDFDIPAADVLRTLFGGGNAGQEFIVNELRLPRVLVGLLVGAALGVGGALFQAISRNPLGSPDVLGLGQGATAGALTMIVLFSGSSAQVTFGALAGGLITGTAIYLLAWKRGVHGYRLVLVGIGVSAIVTAVNGYLLTRADIVDASRAVVWMTGSLNGRDWDQVWPLLALCAVLVPLVLGNGRALRMMEMGDDVSYALGVRVERVRALLMVAAVLLTAAATAAAGPVSFVALTAPQLARRLTRSPGPNLLPSLCMGAALLVGADWVSQRAFGADQLPVGVVTGVVGGVYLLWLLVTERKAGRI
;
A
#
# COMPACT_ATOMS: atom_id res chain seq x y z
N MET A 1 -26.25 22.28 10.92
CA MET A 1 -26.03 21.98 12.35
C MET A 1 -24.89 21.01 12.45
N PRO A 2 -23.78 21.28 13.17
CA PRO A 2 -22.74 20.33 13.39
C PRO A 2 -23.24 19.29 14.40
N THR A 3 -23.41 18.05 13.94
CA THR A 3 -23.72 16.91 14.80
C THR A 3 -22.61 16.75 15.83
N VAL A 4 -22.97 16.85 17.11
CA VAL A 4 -22.07 16.60 18.26
C VAL A 4 -21.46 15.22 18.09
N ARG A 5 -20.15 15.15 17.81
CA ARG A 5 -19.41 13.90 17.70
C ARG A 5 -19.39 13.25 19.06
N SER A 6 -19.91 12.05 19.18
CA SER A 6 -19.82 11.22 20.40
C SER A 6 -18.38 10.67 20.55
N ASN A 7 -17.47 11.55 20.93
CA ASN A 7 -16.13 11.17 21.30
C ASN A 7 -16.15 10.67 22.76
N ARG A 8 -16.08 9.35 22.97
CA ARG A 8 -15.89 8.79 24.30
C ARG A 8 -14.42 8.83 24.66
N ALA A 9 -14.08 9.56 25.72
CA ALA A 9 -12.76 9.48 26.32
C ALA A 9 -12.70 8.25 27.22
N VAL A 10 -11.91 7.25 26.81
CA VAL A 10 -11.63 6.08 27.65
C VAL A 10 -10.33 6.37 28.41
N ARG A 11 -10.42 6.39 29.75
CA ARG A 11 -9.26 6.53 30.63
C ARG A 11 -8.75 5.13 30.96
N GLY A 12 -7.54 4.80 30.51
CA GLY A 12 -6.83 3.58 30.88
C GLY A 12 -6.08 3.71 32.20
N PRO A 13 -5.68 2.59 32.83
CA PRO A 13 -4.78 2.62 33.99
C PRO A 13 -3.46 3.29 33.60
N GLY A 14 -2.93 4.16 34.46
CA GLY A 14 -1.67 4.90 34.21
C GLY A 14 -1.83 6.28 33.54
N GLY A 15 -3.03 6.90 33.54
CA GLY A 15 -3.25 8.27 33.05
C GLY A 15 -3.31 8.40 31.52
N LEU A 16 -3.28 7.31 30.78
CA LEU A 16 -3.46 7.30 29.33
C LEU A 16 -4.93 7.55 28.98
N SER A 17 -5.23 8.67 28.34
CA SER A 17 -6.55 9.01 27.83
C SER A 17 -6.60 8.82 26.32
N PHE A 18 -7.42 7.91 25.84
CA PHE A 18 -7.67 7.69 24.42
C PHE A 18 -9.03 8.28 24.03
N ARG A 19 -9.04 9.17 23.05
CA ARG A 19 -10.30 9.57 22.40
C ARG A 19 -10.64 8.51 21.35
N LEU A 20 -11.64 7.69 21.63
CA LEU A 20 -12.18 6.73 20.66
C LEU A 20 -13.25 7.43 19.83
N ASP A 21 -13.01 7.55 18.55
CA ASP A 21 -14.03 7.89 17.56
C ASP A 21 -14.78 6.61 17.22
N VAL A 22 -15.99 6.44 17.76
CA VAL A 22 -16.81 5.24 17.56
C VAL A 22 -17.01 4.93 16.09
N ARG A 23 -17.16 5.96 15.24
CA ARG A 23 -17.32 5.77 13.82
C ARG A 23 -16.06 5.18 13.17
N ALA A 24 -14.88 5.67 13.55
CA ALA A 24 -13.62 5.13 13.05
C ALA A 24 -13.44 3.66 13.48
N VAL A 25 -13.82 3.30 14.71
CA VAL A 25 -13.79 1.91 15.19
C VAL A 25 -14.73 1.03 14.38
N VAL A 26 -15.97 1.46 14.16
CA VAL A 26 -16.96 0.71 13.36
C VAL A 26 -16.47 0.54 11.92
N VAL A 27 -15.91 1.59 11.30
CA VAL A 27 -15.36 1.51 9.93
C VAL A 27 -14.20 0.52 9.88
N VAL A 28 -13.27 0.55 10.84
CA VAL A 28 -12.16 -0.41 10.90
C VAL A 28 -12.68 -1.84 11.05
N ALA A 29 -13.62 -2.08 11.98
CA ALA A 29 -14.21 -3.40 12.16
C ALA A 29 -14.91 -3.90 10.90
N LEU A 30 -15.68 -3.03 10.22
CA LEU A 30 -16.34 -3.37 8.96
C LEU A 30 -15.32 -3.71 7.85
N LEU A 31 -14.26 -2.92 7.72
CA LEU A 31 -13.20 -3.16 6.73
C LEU A 31 -12.45 -4.46 7.00
N LEU A 32 -12.19 -4.78 8.27
CA LEU A 32 -11.60 -6.08 8.65
C LEU A 32 -12.52 -7.24 8.28
N VAL A 33 -13.81 -7.13 8.56
CA VAL A 33 -14.79 -8.15 8.16
C VAL A 33 -14.84 -8.32 6.64
N VAL A 34 -14.84 -7.21 5.89
CA VAL A 34 -14.83 -7.25 4.42
C VAL A 34 -13.53 -7.88 3.90
N ALA A 35 -12.37 -7.51 4.46
CA ALA A 35 -11.09 -8.08 4.07
C ALA A 35 -11.02 -9.59 4.35
N LEU A 36 -11.48 -10.02 5.53
CA LEU A 36 -11.52 -11.44 5.91
C LEU A 36 -12.51 -12.23 5.04
N ALA A 37 -13.71 -11.69 4.80
CA ALA A 37 -14.69 -12.33 3.92
C ALA A 37 -14.16 -12.47 2.48
N ALA A 38 -13.56 -11.41 1.94
CA ALA A 38 -12.92 -11.44 0.63
C ALA A 38 -11.75 -12.45 0.60
N SER A 39 -10.98 -12.57 1.67
CA SER A 39 -9.90 -13.55 1.80
C SER A 39 -10.42 -14.99 1.76
N VAL A 40 -11.48 -15.30 2.50
CA VAL A 40 -12.10 -16.63 2.49
C VAL A 40 -12.68 -16.95 1.11
N LEU A 41 -13.34 -15.99 0.46
CA LEU A 41 -13.85 -16.15 -0.90
C LEU A 41 -12.72 -16.38 -1.90
N LEU A 42 -11.61 -15.65 -1.77
CA LEU A 42 -10.44 -15.78 -2.64
C LEU A 42 -9.77 -17.15 -2.50
N ILE A 43 -9.62 -17.64 -1.26
CA ILE A 43 -9.08 -18.97 -0.98
C ILE A 43 -10.05 -20.08 -1.50
N GLY A 44 -11.35 -19.86 -1.38
CA GLY A 44 -12.36 -20.84 -1.84
C GLY A 44 -12.48 -20.93 -3.35
N THR A 45 -12.05 -19.92 -4.11
CA THR A 45 -12.28 -19.83 -5.56
C THR A 45 -11.01 -20.12 -6.36
N GLY A 46 -11.16 -20.72 -7.54
CA GLY A 46 -10.05 -21.08 -8.44
C GLY A 46 -10.44 -22.29 -9.29
N ASP A 47 -9.48 -22.91 -9.97
CA ASP A 47 -9.70 -24.09 -10.82
C ASP A 47 -10.32 -25.28 -10.04
N PHE A 48 -10.11 -25.29 -8.74
CA PHE A 48 -10.73 -26.23 -7.81
C PHE A 48 -11.50 -25.44 -6.74
N ASP A 49 -12.82 -25.41 -6.86
CA ASP A 49 -13.68 -24.70 -5.91
C ASP A 49 -13.75 -25.43 -4.56
N ILE A 50 -13.45 -24.72 -3.47
CA ILE A 50 -13.54 -25.20 -2.10
C ILE A 50 -14.59 -24.35 -1.38
N PRO A 51 -15.67 -24.95 -0.87
CA PRO A 51 -16.68 -24.23 -0.10
C PRO A 51 -16.07 -23.46 1.09
N ALA A 52 -16.61 -22.28 1.38
CA ALA A 52 -16.09 -21.42 2.46
C ALA A 52 -16.00 -22.13 3.82
N ALA A 53 -16.93 -23.04 4.12
CA ALA A 53 -16.91 -23.86 5.33
C ALA A 53 -15.68 -24.79 5.37
N ASP A 54 -15.36 -25.42 4.23
CA ASP A 54 -14.19 -26.30 4.11
C ASP A 54 -12.88 -25.52 4.11
N VAL A 55 -12.85 -24.29 3.55
CA VAL A 55 -11.71 -23.38 3.68
C VAL A 55 -11.42 -23.11 5.16
N LEU A 56 -12.44 -22.70 5.92
CA LEU A 56 -12.28 -22.44 7.36
C LEU A 56 -11.84 -23.70 8.10
N ARG A 57 -12.50 -24.86 7.82
CA ARG A 57 -12.12 -26.13 8.43
C ARG A 57 -10.66 -26.49 8.14
N THR A 58 -10.20 -26.32 6.91
CA THR A 58 -8.82 -26.63 6.50
C THR A 58 -7.80 -25.71 7.17
N LEU A 59 -8.12 -24.42 7.30
CA LEU A 59 -7.25 -23.46 8.01
C LEU A 59 -7.05 -23.83 9.50
N PHE A 60 -8.01 -24.56 10.10
CA PHE A 60 -7.91 -25.07 11.47
C PHE A 60 -7.47 -26.55 11.54
N GLY A 61 -6.91 -27.11 10.47
CA GLY A 61 -6.32 -28.44 10.45
C GLY A 61 -7.33 -29.58 10.25
N GLY A 62 -8.54 -29.33 9.73
CA GLY A 62 -9.58 -30.32 9.51
C GLY A 62 -9.84 -30.67 8.02
N GLY A 63 -8.93 -30.30 7.10
CA GLY A 63 -9.01 -30.59 5.68
C GLY A 63 -8.48 -31.98 5.32
N ASN A 64 -8.73 -32.42 4.10
CA ASN A 64 -7.98 -33.53 3.52
C ASN A 64 -6.65 -33.06 2.97
N ALA A 65 -5.69 -33.99 2.71
CA ALA A 65 -4.33 -33.63 2.29
C ALA A 65 -4.27 -32.76 1.02
N GLY A 66 -5.21 -32.97 0.07
CA GLY A 66 -5.31 -32.14 -1.14
C GLY A 66 -5.81 -30.72 -0.85
N GLN A 67 -6.82 -30.59 0.01
CA GLN A 67 -7.32 -29.30 0.47
C GLN A 67 -6.27 -28.53 1.27
N GLU A 68 -5.54 -29.22 2.17
CA GLU A 68 -4.46 -28.62 2.96
C GLU A 68 -3.35 -28.05 2.07
N PHE A 69 -2.94 -28.79 1.06
CA PHE A 69 -1.93 -28.30 0.11
C PHE A 69 -2.44 -27.08 -0.68
N ILE A 70 -3.66 -27.16 -1.25
CA ILE A 70 -4.21 -26.05 -2.06
C ILE A 70 -4.43 -24.81 -1.20
N VAL A 71 -5.00 -24.98 -0.01
CA VAL A 71 -5.34 -23.85 0.88
C VAL A 71 -4.08 -23.25 1.50
N ASN A 72 -3.23 -24.07 2.14
CA ASN A 72 -2.15 -23.57 2.98
C ASN A 72 -0.86 -23.23 2.19
N GLU A 73 -0.57 -23.98 1.10
CA GLU A 73 0.67 -23.78 0.35
C GLU A 73 0.49 -22.90 -0.89
N LEU A 74 -0.67 -22.96 -1.55
CA LEU A 74 -0.87 -22.21 -2.80
C LEU A 74 -1.67 -20.92 -2.62
N ARG A 75 -2.80 -20.96 -1.86
CA ARG A 75 -3.75 -19.83 -1.83
C ARG A 75 -3.57 -18.91 -0.65
N LEU A 76 -3.30 -19.44 0.53
CA LEU A 76 -3.10 -18.65 1.74
C LEU A 76 -1.93 -17.67 1.62
N PRO A 77 -0.73 -18.04 1.12
CA PRO A 77 0.36 -17.09 0.93
C PRO A 77 -0.02 -15.93 0.00
N ARG A 78 -0.67 -16.21 -1.13
CA ARG A 78 -1.17 -15.19 -2.06
C ARG A 78 -2.08 -14.17 -1.36
N VAL A 79 -3.04 -14.64 -0.58
CA VAL A 79 -3.98 -13.79 0.17
C VAL A 79 -3.26 -12.97 1.23
N LEU A 80 -2.33 -13.59 1.97
CA LEU A 80 -1.54 -12.89 2.99
C LEU A 80 -0.66 -11.81 2.38
N VAL A 81 0.00 -12.10 1.25
CA VAL A 81 0.76 -11.07 0.51
C VAL A 81 -0.17 -9.94 0.07
N GLY A 82 -1.35 -10.24 -0.46
CA GLY A 82 -2.36 -9.24 -0.84
C GLY A 82 -2.78 -8.35 0.34
N LEU A 83 -3.10 -8.94 1.49
CA LEU A 83 -3.44 -8.19 2.70
C LEU A 83 -2.30 -7.29 3.18
N LEU A 84 -1.08 -7.83 3.26
CA LEU A 84 0.10 -7.10 3.72
C LEU A 84 0.53 -5.99 2.76
N VAL A 85 0.55 -6.26 1.45
CA VAL A 85 0.83 -5.26 0.41
C VAL A 85 -0.20 -4.15 0.45
N GLY A 86 -1.49 -4.50 0.48
CA GLY A 86 -2.56 -3.51 0.58
C GLY A 86 -2.46 -2.66 1.84
N ALA A 87 -2.20 -3.27 3.00
CA ALA A 87 -1.99 -2.59 4.27
C ALA A 87 -0.79 -1.64 4.22
N ALA A 88 0.36 -2.11 3.71
CA ALA A 88 1.58 -1.33 3.58
C ALA A 88 1.39 -0.11 2.66
N LEU A 89 0.75 -0.31 1.49
CA LEU A 89 0.43 0.78 0.56
C LEU A 89 -0.58 1.76 1.16
N GLY A 90 -1.61 1.28 1.87
CA GLY A 90 -2.59 2.13 2.55
C GLY A 90 -1.97 3.03 3.61
N VAL A 91 -1.07 2.49 4.45
CA VAL A 91 -0.31 3.27 5.44
C VAL A 91 0.69 4.21 4.76
N GLY A 92 1.48 3.70 3.80
CA GLY A 92 2.45 4.49 3.04
C GLY A 92 1.79 5.69 2.37
N GLY A 93 0.65 5.46 1.70
CA GLY A 93 -0.14 6.53 1.09
C GLY A 93 -0.64 7.56 2.10
N ALA A 94 -1.17 7.13 3.25
CA ALA A 94 -1.62 8.02 4.31
C ALA A 94 -0.46 8.89 4.86
N LEU A 95 0.73 8.32 5.00
CA LEU A 95 1.93 9.07 5.40
C LEU A 95 2.32 10.12 4.37
N PHE A 96 2.39 9.75 3.09
CA PHE A 96 2.73 10.69 2.02
C PHE A 96 1.70 11.83 1.91
N GLN A 97 0.41 11.54 2.02
CA GLN A 97 -0.65 12.56 2.01
C GLN A 97 -0.53 13.51 3.20
N ALA A 98 -0.27 12.99 4.40
CA ALA A 98 -0.13 13.81 5.59
C ALA A 98 1.15 14.67 5.58
N ILE A 99 2.31 14.09 5.18
CA ILE A 99 3.60 14.80 5.14
C ILE A 99 3.60 15.87 4.04
N SER A 100 3.07 15.55 2.86
CA SER A 100 2.98 16.50 1.73
C SER A 100 1.85 17.52 1.92
N ARG A 101 0.95 17.29 2.86
CA ARG A 101 -0.32 18.03 3.04
C ARG A 101 -1.13 18.12 1.75
N ASN A 102 -1.00 17.10 0.93
CA ASN A 102 -1.67 17.01 -0.35
C ASN A 102 -2.48 15.70 -0.43
N PRO A 103 -3.79 15.75 -0.59
CA PRO A 103 -4.63 14.57 -0.69
C PRO A 103 -4.29 13.70 -1.92
N LEU A 104 -3.65 14.25 -2.94
CA LEU A 104 -3.19 13.53 -4.13
C LEU A 104 -1.74 13.03 -4.02
N GLY A 105 -1.10 13.24 -2.85
CA GLY A 105 0.24 12.71 -2.59
C GLY A 105 0.21 11.18 -2.50
N SER A 106 0.99 10.51 -3.33
CA SER A 106 1.16 9.06 -3.24
C SER A 106 2.59 8.67 -3.59
N PRO A 107 3.08 7.54 -3.07
CA PRO A 107 4.38 6.99 -3.43
C PRO A 107 4.54 6.76 -4.94
N ASP A 108 3.45 6.41 -5.62
CA ASP A 108 3.43 6.14 -7.06
C ASP A 108 3.75 7.40 -7.87
N VAL A 109 3.12 8.53 -7.52
CA VAL A 109 3.38 9.83 -8.18
C VAL A 109 4.82 10.30 -7.94
N LEU A 110 5.42 9.93 -6.81
CA LEU A 110 6.80 10.26 -6.49
C LEU A 110 7.84 9.37 -7.17
N GLY A 111 7.40 8.31 -7.88
CA GLY A 111 8.29 7.44 -8.65
C GLY A 111 8.97 6.33 -7.86
N LEU A 112 8.53 6.04 -6.63
CA LEU A 112 9.08 4.93 -5.84
C LEU A 112 8.83 3.58 -6.53
N GLY A 113 7.64 3.39 -7.12
CA GLY A 113 7.33 2.22 -7.93
C GLY A 113 8.23 2.09 -9.16
N GLN A 114 8.55 3.22 -9.82
CA GLN A 114 9.47 3.23 -10.98
C GLN A 114 10.88 2.82 -10.57
N GLY A 115 11.35 3.27 -9.39
CA GLY A 115 12.64 2.87 -8.84
C GLY A 115 12.72 1.37 -8.53
N ALA A 116 11.68 0.82 -7.90
CA ALA A 116 11.58 -0.60 -7.67
C ALA A 116 11.55 -1.40 -9.00
N THR A 117 10.83 -0.88 -10.00
CA THR A 117 10.81 -1.43 -11.35
C THR A 117 12.21 -1.42 -11.97
N ALA A 118 12.96 -0.33 -11.87
CA ALA A 118 14.33 -0.26 -12.40
C ALA A 118 15.23 -1.32 -11.78
N GLY A 119 15.15 -1.50 -10.46
CA GLY A 119 15.90 -2.54 -9.76
C GLY A 119 15.50 -3.95 -10.19
N ALA A 120 14.21 -4.23 -10.34
CA ALA A 120 13.71 -5.52 -10.81
C ALA A 120 14.16 -5.80 -12.25
N LEU A 121 13.98 -4.84 -13.17
CA LEU A 121 14.40 -4.96 -14.56
C LEU A 121 15.91 -5.15 -14.71
N THR A 122 16.69 -4.46 -13.90
CA THR A 122 18.14 -4.67 -13.84
C THR A 122 18.48 -6.12 -13.55
N MET A 123 17.82 -6.74 -12.55
CA MET A 123 18.03 -8.14 -12.22
C MET A 123 17.52 -9.09 -13.31
N ILE A 124 16.37 -8.81 -13.92
CA ILE A 124 15.82 -9.64 -14.99
C ILE A 124 16.69 -9.58 -16.24
N VAL A 125 16.99 -8.36 -16.73
CA VAL A 125 17.56 -8.14 -18.06
C VAL A 125 19.07 -8.30 -18.08
N LEU A 126 19.79 -7.84 -17.04
CA LEU A 126 21.27 -7.85 -17.04
C LEU A 126 21.85 -9.08 -16.35
N PHE A 127 21.09 -9.72 -15.44
CA PHE A 127 21.59 -10.83 -14.62
C PHE A 127 20.78 -12.11 -14.78
N SER A 128 19.69 -12.11 -15.57
CA SER A 128 18.74 -13.25 -15.72
C SER A 128 18.35 -13.84 -14.34
N GLY A 129 18.11 -12.91 -13.39
CA GLY A 129 18.03 -13.21 -11.96
C GLY A 129 16.84 -14.09 -11.57
N SER A 130 17.02 -14.87 -10.50
CA SER A 130 15.95 -15.63 -9.86
C SER A 130 14.88 -14.71 -9.24
N SER A 131 13.74 -15.27 -8.86
CA SER A 131 12.63 -14.51 -8.23
C SER A 131 13.11 -13.75 -6.97
N ALA A 132 13.95 -14.36 -6.14
CA ALA A 132 14.53 -13.73 -4.95
C ALA A 132 15.44 -12.55 -5.31
N GLN A 133 16.29 -12.70 -6.34
CA GLN A 133 17.16 -11.61 -6.82
C GLN A 133 16.35 -10.45 -7.38
N VAL A 134 15.28 -10.72 -8.13
CA VAL A 134 14.37 -9.70 -8.66
C VAL A 134 13.68 -8.95 -7.50
N THR A 135 13.21 -9.65 -6.48
CA THR A 135 12.62 -9.05 -5.28
C THR A 135 13.63 -8.17 -4.54
N PHE A 136 14.87 -8.65 -4.36
CA PHE A 136 15.93 -7.85 -3.76
C PHE A 136 16.29 -6.63 -4.60
N GLY A 137 16.42 -6.79 -5.91
CA GLY A 137 16.65 -5.69 -6.84
C GLY A 137 15.55 -4.63 -6.78
N ALA A 138 14.29 -5.05 -6.75
CA ALA A 138 13.15 -4.16 -6.61
C ALA A 138 13.19 -3.38 -5.28
N LEU A 139 13.46 -4.05 -4.18
CA LEU A 139 13.60 -3.41 -2.87
C LEU A 139 14.73 -2.38 -2.87
N ALA A 140 15.91 -2.77 -3.36
CA ALA A 140 17.08 -1.89 -3.45
C ALA A 140 16.80 -0.67 -4.35
N GLY A 141 16.23 -0.88 -5.54
CA GLY A 141 15.87 0.18 -6.48
C GLY A 141 14.86 1.17 -5.91
N GLY A 142 13.84 0.67 -5.21
CA GLY A 142 12.88 1.50 -4.49
C GLY A 142 13.51 2.33 -3.37
N LEU A 143 14.40 1.72 -2.57
CA LEU A 143 15.13 2.41 -1.50
C LEU A 143 16.11 3.46 -2.04
N ILE A 144 16.88 3.14 -3.07
CA ILE A 144 17.81 4.08 -3.70
C ILE A 144 17.04 5.29 -4.25
N THR A 145 15.95 5.03 -4.98
CA THR A 145 15.12 6.10 -5.56
C THR A 145 14.46 6.94 -4.47
N GLY A 146 13.89 6.32 -3.44
CA GLY A 146 13.30 7.04 -2.32
C GLY A 146 14.31 7.90 -1.55
N THR A 147 15.50 7.36 -1.32
CA THR A 147 16.61 8.10 -0.69
C THR A 147 17.07 9.26 -1.56
N ALA A 148 17.22 9.05 -2.87
CA ALA A 148 17.59 10.11 -3.81
C ALA A 148 16.55 11.24 -3.82
N ILE A 149 15.27 10.91 -3.90
CA ILE A 149 14.18 11.90 -3.84
C ILE A 149 14.22 12.68 -2.53
N TYR A 150 14.39 11.99 -1.40
CA TYR A 150 14.47 12.63 -0.09
C TYR A 150 15.65 13.60 0.01
N LEU A 151 16.85 13.17 -0.39
CA LEU A 151 18.07 13.99 -0.35
C LEU A 151 17.99 15.21 -1.29
N LEU A 152 17.50 15.01 -2.50
CA LEU A 152 17.32 16.10 -3.48
C LEU A 152 16.23 17.10 -3.06
N ALA A 153 15.20 16.64 -2.37
CA ALA A 153 14.13 17.50 -1.86
C ALA A 153 14.55 18.26 -0.58
N TRP A 154 15.64 17.84 0.07
CA TRP A 154 16.14 18.45 1.31
C TRP A 154 16.75 19.84 1.07
N LYS A 155 16.20 20.85 1.72
CA LYS A 155 16.80 22.20 1.83
C LYS A 155 16.31 22.86 3.12
N ARG A 156 17.06 22.74 4.21
CA ARG A 156 16.67 23.20 5.54
C ARG A 156 15.32 22.62 6.01
N GLY A 157 15.01 21.39 5.63
CA GLY A 157 13.75 20.68 5.83
C GLY A 157 13.10 20.23 4.51
N VAL A 158 12.20 19.24 4.59
CA VAL A 158 11.46 18.72 3.43
C VAL A 158 10.12 19.45 3.31
N HIS A 159 9.92 20.14 2.21
CA HIS A 159 8.65 20.79 1.88
C HIS A 159 7.86 19.93 0.87
N GLY A 160 6.57 19.73 1.11
CA GLY A 160 5.71 18.85 0.29
C GLY A 160 5.75 19.18 -1.21
N TYR A 161 5.69 20.46 -1.58
CA TYR A 161 5.77 20.89 -2.99
C TYR A 161 7.08 20.45 -3.66
N ARG A 162 8.23 20.65 -2.98
CA ARG A 162 9.54 20.26 -3.51
C ARG A 162 9.68 18.75 -3.62
N LEU A 163 9.16 18.02 -2.63
CA LEU A 163 9.14 16.55 -2.65
C LEU A 163 8.42 16.03 -3.90
N VAL A 164 7.26 16.60 -4.21
CA VAL A 164 6.49 16.23 -5.41
C VAL A 164 7.22 16.58 -6.69
N LEU A 165 7.78 17.80 -6.79
CA LEU A 165 8.48 18.25 -8.01
C LEU A 165 9.74 17.41 -8.29
N VAL A 166 10.55 17.14 -7.25
CA VAL A 166 11.73 16.27 -7.36
C VAL A 166 11.30 14.84 -7.70
N GLY A 167 10.23 14.34 -7.06
CA GLY A 167 9.69 13.01 -7.34
C GLY A 167 9.28 12.84 -8.81
N ILE A 168 8.57 13.80 -9.38
CA ILE A 168 8.20 13.78 -10.80
C ILE A 168 9.45 13.75 -11.70
N GLY A 169 10.45 14.59 -11.41
CA GLY A 169 11.70 14.63 -12.19
C GLY A 169 12.46 13.30 -12.11
N VAL A 170 12.66 12.76 -10.91
CA VAL A 170 13.32 11.47 -10.73
C VAL A 170 12.53 10.33 -11.37
N SER A 171 11.19 10.34 -11.22
CA SER A 171 10.31 9.36 -11.89
C SER A 171 10.48 9.34 -13.39
N ALA A 172 10.56 10.52 -14.04
CA ALA A 172 10.77 10.62 -15.48
C ALA A 172 12.12 10.04 -15.92
N ILE A 173 13.20 10.32 -15.17
CA ILE A 173 14.53 9.76 -15.44
C ILE A 173 14.51 8.23 -15.30
N VAL A 174 13.96 7.71 -14.20
CA VAL A 174 13.91 6.27 -13.93
C VAL A 174 13.01 5.56 -14.94
N THR A 175 11.91 6.17 -15.37
CA THR A 175 11.05 5.63 -16.45
C THR A 175 11.82 5.50 -17.77
N ALA A 176 12.66 6.48 -18.11
CA ALA A 176 13.52 6.40 -19.29
C ALA A 176 14.57 5.26 -19.15
N VAL A 177 15.14 5.07 -17.97
CA VAL A 177 16.03 3.92 -17.68
C VAL A 177 15.30 2.60 -17.84
N ASN A 178 14.07 2.48 -17.33
CA ASN A 178 13.24 1.27 -17.49
C ASN A 178 12.98 0.97 -18.97
N GLY A 179 12.64 2.00 -19.77
CA GLY A 179 12.48 1.87 -21.22
C GLY A 179 13.76 1.40 -21.90
N TYR A 180 14.92 1.97 -21.53
CA TYR A 180 16.21 1.54 -22.07
C TYR A 180 16.53 0.08 -21.73
N LEU A 181 16.32 -0.35 -20.48
CA LEU A 181 16.55 -1.75 -20.10
C LEU A 181 15.70 -2.71 -20.94
N LEU A 182 14.43 -2.37 -21.19
CA LEU A 182 13.57 -3.20 -22.05
C LEU A 182 14.07 -3.30 -23.49
N THR A 183 14.71 -2.26 -24.04
CA THR A 183 15.29 -2.34 -25.40
C THR A 183 16.53 -3.24 -25.48
N ARG A 184 17.14 -3.58 -24.35
CA ARG A 184 18.28 -4.48 -24.24
C ARG A 184 17.90 -5.92 -23.92
N ALA A 185 16.66 -6.15 -23.51
CA ALA A 185 16.15 -7.46 -23.14
C ALA A 185 15.95 -8.34 -24.38
N ASP A 186 16.24 -9.63 -24.26
CA ASP A 186 15.72 -10.60 -25.21
C ASP A 186 14.19 -10.78 -25.06
N ILE A 187 13.57 -11.52 -25.95
CA ILE A 187 12.12 -11.63 -25.99
C ILE A 187 11.52 -12.31 -24.73
N VAL A 188 12.26 -13.23 -24.12
CA VAL A 188 11.83 -13.98 -22.92
C VAL A 188 11.91 -13.05 -21.71
N ASP A 189 13.05 -12.40 -21.52
CA ASP A 189 13.26 -11.46 -20.40
C ASP A 189 12.39 -10.21 -20.54
N ALA A 190 12.17 -9.71 -21.76
CA ALA A 190 11.23 -8.62 -22.02
C ALA A 190 9.79 -9.00 -21.61
N SER A 191 9.33 -10.20 -21.98
CA SER A 191 8.01 -10.69 -21.58
C SER A 191 7.88 -10.80 -20.06
N ARG A 192 8.89 -11.38 -19.40
CA ARG A 192 8.96 -11.49 -17.94
C ARG A 192 8.95 -10.12 -17.26
N ALA A 193 9.71 -9.17 -17.79
CA ALA A 193 9.78 -7.80 -17.29
C ALA A 193 8.42 -7.08 -17.41
N VAL A 194 7.75 -7.18 -18.56
CA VAL A 194 6.43 -6.58 -18.79
C VAL A 194 5.39 -7.17 -17.83
N VAL A 195 5.36 -8.49 -17.66
CA VAL A 195 4.46 -9.14 -16.70
C VAL A 195 4.74 -8.65 -15.27
N TRP A 196 6.03 -8.54 -14.88
CA TRP A 196 6.38 -8.02 -13.56
C TRP A 196 5.92 -6.57 -13.36
N MET A 197 6.06 -5.70 -14.39
CA MET A 197 5.65 -4.30 -14.36
C MET A 197 4.14 -4.09 -14.22
N THR A 198 3.31 -5.10 -14.50
CA THR A 198 1.86 -4.97 -14.34
C THR A 198 1.39 -5.13 -12.89
N GLY A 199 2.23 -5.66 -12.01
CA GLY A 199 1.89 -5.96 -10.62
C GLY A 199 0.93 -7.15 -10.48
N SER A 200 1.38 -8.24 -9.87
CA SER A 200 0.61 -9.47 -9.75
C SER A 200 0.85 -10.16 -8.41
N LEU A 201 -0.21 -10.75 -7.88
CA LEU A 201 -0.16 -11.65 -6.72
C LEU A 201 -0.05 -13.13 -7.13
N ASN A 202 -0.07 -13.42 -8.43
CA ASN A 202 0.02 -14.79 -8.92
C ASN A 202 1.40 -15.38 -8.64
N GLY A 203 1.44 -16.64 -8.18
CA GLY A 203 2.67 -17.35 -7.84
C GLY A 203 3.43 -16.78 -6.64
N ARG A 204 2.75 -16.05 -5.75
CA ARG A 204 3.33 -15.60 -4.46
C ARG A 204 3.20 -16.71 -3.44
N ASP A 205 4.29 -16.94 -2.70
CA ASP A 205 4.47 -18.00 -1.73
C ASP A 205 4.94 -17.45 -0.36
N TRP A 206 5.29 -18.35 0.54
CA TRP A 206 5.74 -18.00 1.89
C TRP A 206 7.04 -17.19 1.93
N ASP A 207 7.87 -17.25 0.88
CA ASP A 207 9.13 -16.48 0.79
C ASP A 207 8.87 -14.97 0.72
N GLN A 208 7.73 -14.54 0.16
CA GLN A 208 7.32 -13.14 0.17
C GLN A 208 6.56 -12.76 1.44
N VAL A 209 5.79 -13.69 2.02
CA VAL A 209 4.98 -13.42 3.22
C VAL A 209 5.85 -13.03 4.41
N TRP A 210 6.86 -13.86 4.74
CA TRP A 210 7.63 -13.67 5.97
C TRP A 210 8.41 -12.35 6.04
N PRO A 211 9.18 -11.95 5.01
CA PRO A 211 9.90 -10.68 5.02
C PRO A 211 8.94 -9.47 5.11
N LEU A 212 7.84 -9.52 4.36
CA LEU A 212 6.86 -8.44 4.34
C LEU A 212 6.12 -8.34 5.68
N LEU A 213 5.74 -9.47 6.28
CA LEU A 213 5.12 -9.52 7.59
C LEU A 213 6.06 -8.97 8.67
N ALA A 214 7.32 -9.38 8.67
CA ALA A 214 8.33 -8.89 9.62
C ALA A 214 8.50 -7.38 9.52
N LEU A 215 8.60 -6.85 8.30
CA LEU A 215 8.71 -5.41 8.06
C LEU A 215 7.46 -4.66 8.53
N CYS A 216 6.28 -5.14 8.18
CA CYS A 216 5.01 -4.54 8.61
C CYS A 216 4.85 -4.60 10.15
N ALA A 217 5.24 -5.71 10.79
CA ALA A 217 5.17 -5.87 12.25
C ALA A 217 6.04 -4.85 13.00
N VAL A 218 7.13 -4.38 12.39
CA VAL A 218 8.00 -3.35 12.98
C VAL A 218 7.51 -1.95 12.61
N LEU A 219 7.28 -1.69 11.32
CA LEU A 219 7.01 -0.34 10.84
C LEU A 219 5.60 0.16 11.14
N VAL A 220 4.58 -0.72 11.10
CA VAL A 220 3.19 -0.29 11.37
C VAL A 220 3.02 0.21 12.81
N PRO A 221 3.46 -0.51 13.87
CA PRO A 221 3.42 0.02 15.23
C PRO A 221 4.22 1.30 15.41
N LEU A 222 5.41 1.40 14.79
CA LEU A 222 6.23 2.61 14.82
C LEU A 222 5.47 3.81 14.23
N VAL A 223 4.82 3.64 13.10
CA VAL A 223 4.01 4.68 12.44
C VAL A 223 2.79 5.04 13.28
N LEU A 224 2.05 4.06 13.78
CA LEU A 224 0.87 4.30 14.62
C LEU A 224 1.23 5.01 15.92
N GLY A 225 2.36 4.68 16.53
CA GLY A 225 2.89 5.36 17.72
C GLY A 225 3.20 6.85 17.50
N ASN A 226 3.58 7.22 16.27
CA ASN A 226 3.85 8.60 15.87
C ASN A 226 2.60 9.33 15.30
N GLY A 227 1.43 8.70 15.29
CA GLY A 227 0.21 9.27 14.72
C GLY A 227 -0.24 10.58 15.37
N ARG A 228 0.06 10.81 16.66
CA ARG A 228 -0.22 12.10 17.33
C ARG A 228 0.67 13.20 16.80
N ALA A 229 1.96 12.96 16.67
CA ALA A 229 2.93 13.92 16.13
C ALA A 229 2.58 14.26 14.67
N LEU A 230 2.25 13.25 13.86
CA LEU A 230 1.83 13.43 12.48
C LEU A 230 0.57 14.31 12.36
N ARG A 231 -0.42 14.10 13.23
CA ARG A 231 -1.63 14.94 13.28
C ARG A 231 -1.32 16.40 13.65
N MET A 232 -0.37 16.65 14.56
CA MET A 232 0.08 18.01 14.88
C MET A 232 0.76 18.65 13.67
N MET A 233 1.58 17.89 12.94
CA MET A 233 2.26 18.37 11.73
C MET A 233 1.30 18.80 10.59
N GLU A 234 0.09 18.27 10.54
CA GLU A 234 -0.93 18.73 9.59
C GLU A 234 -1.38 20.19 9.84
N MET A 235 -1.27 20.68 11.10
CA MET A 235 -1.62 22.08 11.46
C MET A 235 -0.55 23.10 11.09
N GLY A 236 0.62 22.66 10.66
CA GLY A 236 1.75 23.50 10.31
C GLY A 236 2.99 23.21 11.17
N ASP A 237 4.16 23.50 10.61
CA ASP A 237 5.43 23.20 11.27
C ASP A 237 5.62 24.07 12.51
N ASP A 238 5.35 25.38 12.40
CA ASP A 238 5.50 26.34 13.49
C ASP A 238 4.63 25.98 14.70
N VAL A 239 3.36 25.61 14.44
CA VAL A 239 2.44 25.16 15.49
C VAL A 239 2.94 23.88 16.13
N SER A 240 3.45 22.95 15.33
CA SER A 240 3.99 21.68 15.82
C SER A 240 5.24 21.86 16.68
N TYR A 241 6.13 22.76 16.29
CA TYR A 241 7.30 23.13 17.10
C TYR A 241 6.88 23.76 18.45
N ALA A 242 5.90 24.67 18.42
CA ALA A 242 5.38 25.29 19.64
C ALA A 242 4.74 24.27 20.59
N LEU A 243 4.19 23.16 20.05
CA LEU A 243 3.64 22.05 20.82
C LEU A 243 4.69 21.00 21.24
N GLY A 244 5.99 21.27 21.00
CA GLY A 244 7.10 20.41 21.41
C GLY A 244 7.39 19.22 20.48
N VAL A 245 6.81 19.17 19.29
CA VAL A 245 7.09 18.11 18.32
C VAL A 245 8.46 18.37 17.67
N ARG A 246 9.31 17.34 17.63
CA ARG A 246 10.58 17.38 16.88
C ARG A 246 10.29 17.10 15.39
N VAL A 247 9.69 18.08 14.71
CA VAL A 247 9.11 17.95 13.37
C VAL A 247 10.03 17.25 12.38
N GLU A 248 11.30 17.68 12.26
CA GLU A 248 12.24 17.12 11.29
C GLU A 248 12.57 15.65 11.56
N ARG A 249 12.72 15.26 12.84
CA ARG A 249 13.01 13.86 13.20
C ARG A 249 11.80 12.95 12.92
N VAL A 250 10.61 13.41 13.30
CA VAL A 250 9.37 12.66 13.07
C VAL A 250 9.10 12.54 11.58
N ARG A 251 9.28 13.63 10.81
CA ARG A 251 9.13 13.65 9.37
C ARG A 251 10.08 12.67 8.68
N ALA A 252 11.37 12.73 9.03
CA ALA A 252 12.39 11.82 8.49
C ALA A 252 12.05 10.36 8.79
N LEU A 253 11.71 10.04 10.06
CA LEU A 253 11.34 8.70 10.50
C LEU A 253 10.13 8.16 9.71
N LEU A 254 9.06 8.94 9.61
CA LEU A 254 7.83 8.54 8.93
C LEU A 254 8.02 8.47 7.41
N MET A 255 8.88 9.32 6.83
CA MET A 255 9.22 9.24 5.41
C MET A 255 10.00 7.96 5.11
N VAL A 256 11.01 7.62 5.91
CA VAL A 256 11.76 6.36 5.78
C VAL A 256 10.81 5.15 5.91
N ALA A 257 9.92 5.18 6.91
CA ALA A 257 8.92 4.12 7.07
C ALA A 257 8.00 3.99 5.84
N ALA A 258 7.54 5.11 5.27
CA ALA A 258 6.69 5.12 4.09
C ALA A 258 7.41 4.57 2.85
N VAL A 259 8.68 4.95 2.65
CA VAL A 259 9.52 4.42 1.55
C VAL A 259 9.75 2.93 1.71
N LEU A 260 10.11 2.47 2.92
CA LEU A 260 10.33 1.05 3.21
C LEU A 260 9.06 0.21 2.98
N LEU A 261 7.90 0.66 3.50
CA LEU A 261 6.63 -0.02 3.32
C LEU A 261 6.25 -0.13 1.83
N THR A 262 6.42 0.97 1.09
CA THR A 262 6.08 0.98 -0.34
C THR A 262 7.06 0.14 -1.16
N ALA A 263 8.36 0.24 -0.92
CA ALA A 263 9.37 -0.53 -1.63
C ALA A 263 9.20 -2.04 -1.37
N ALA A 264 8.94 -2.44 -0.13
CA ALA A 264 8.69 -3.84 0.20
C ALA A 264 7.38 -4.37 -0.42
N ALA A 265 6.31 -3.57 -0.40
CA ALA A 265 5.06 -3.90 -1.06
C ALA A 265 5.25 -4.11 -2.57
N THR A 266 5.99 -3.19 -3.22
CA THR A 266 6.31 -3.28 -4.66
C THR A 266 7.25 -4.46 -4.96
N ALA A 267 8.22 -4.74 -4.10
CA ALA A 267 9.11 -5.89 -4.25
C ALA A 267 8.36 -7.23 -4.15
N ALA A 268 7.33 -7.30 -3.27
CA ALA A 268 6.54 -8.50 -3.06
C ALA A 268 5.50 -8.75 -4.17
N ALA A 269 4.85 -7.72 -4.70
CA ALA A 269 3.71 -7.85 -5.63
C ALA A 269 3.96 -7.23 -7.01
N GLY A 270 5.11 -6.59 -7.25
CA GLY A 270 5.27 -5.67 -8.36
C GLY A 270 4.58 -4.32 -8.09
N PRO A 271 4.63 -3.37 -9.02
CA PRO A 271 3.99 -2.06 -8.86
C PRO A 271 2.47 -2.18 -8.90
N VAL A 272 1.82 -1.97 -7.75
CA VAL A 272 0.36 -1.93 -7.62
C VAL A 272 -0.09 -0.48 -7.55
N SER A 273 -0.69 -0.01 -8.63
CA SER A 273 -1.09 1.38 -8.77
C SER A 273 -2.35 1.74 -7.97
N PHE A 274 -2.48 3.01 -7.60
CA PHE A 274 -3.65 3.65 -7.01
C PHE A 274 -4.07 3.20 -5.60
N VAL A 275 -3.72 2.04 -5.09
CA VAL A 275 -4.11 1.60 -3.74
C VAL A 275 -3.58 2.58 -2.69
N ALA A 276 -2.32 3.00 -2.80
CA ALA A 276 -1.73 3.98 -1.89
C ALA A 276 -2.39 5.36 -1.96
N LEU A 277 -2.98 5.73 -3.11
CA LEU A 277 -3.69 6.98 -3.28
C LEU A 277 -5.13 6.89 -2.74
N THR A 278 -5.85 5.84 -3.11
CA THR A 278 -7.31 5.72 -2.89
C THR A 278 -7.65 5.25 -1.49
N ALA A 279 -6.87 4.33 -0.89
CA ALA A 279 -7.15 3.78 0.42
C ALA A 279 -7.28 4.85 1.53
N PRO A 280 -6.33 5.80 1.71
CA PRO A 280 -6.47 6.84 2.72
C PRO A 280 -7.61 7.82 2.42
N GLN A 281 -7.90 8.08 1.14
CA GLN A 281 -9.01 8.93 0.75
C GLN A 281 -10.37 8.33 1.11
N LEU A 282 -10.58 7.04 0.77
CA LEU A 282 -11.79 6.31 1.10
C LEU A 282 -11.94 6.15 2.62
N ALA A 283 -10.86 5.81 3.32
CA ALA A 283 -10.83 5.70 4.77
C ALA A 283 -11.26 7.01 5.44
N ARG A 284 -10.75 8.16 4.97
CA ARG A 284 -11.10 9.49 5.48
C ARG A 284 -12.58 9.83 5.22
N ARG A 285 -13.11 9.50 4.05
CA ARG A 285 -14.53 9.71 3.71
C ARG A 285 -15.46 8.86 4.56
N LEU A 286 -15.13 7.59 4.79
CA LEU A 286 -15.96 6.68 5.60
C LEU A 286 -15.92 7.06 7.08
N THR A 287 -14.75 7.35 7.62
CA THR A 287 -14.60 7.73 9.03
C THR A 287 -15.13 9.14 9.31
N ARG A 288 -15.11 10.02 8.31
CA ARG A 288 -15.34 11.48 8.46
C ARG A 288 -14.48 12.08 9.58
N SER A 289 -13.38 11.46 9.91
CA SER A 289 -12.48 11.91 10.97
C SER A 289 -11.36 12.75 10.37
N PRO A 290 -11.04 13.92 10.97
CA PRO A 290 -9.87 14.70 10.55
C PRO A 290 -8.59 13.96 10.96
N GLY A 291 -7.53 14.18 10.18
CA GLY A 291 -6.21 13.63 10.45
C GLY A 291 -5.83 12.46 9.51
N PRO A 292 -4.65 11.84 9.72
CA PRO A 292 -4.03 10.94 8.77
C PRO A 292 -4.74 9.57 8.67
N ASN A 293 -5.66 9.23 9.57
CA ASN A 293 -6.46 7.99 9.56
C ASN A 293 -5.65 6.72 9.25
N LEU A 294 -4.48 6.56 9.88
CA LEU A 294 -3.50 5.50 9.57
C LEU A 294 -4.10 4.08 9.64
N LEU A 295 -4.76 3.73 10.75
CA LEU A 295 -5.37 2.40 10.92
C LEU A 295 -6.53 2.14 9.96
N PRO A 296 -7.49 3.08 9.76
CA PRO A 296 -8.50 2.93 8.72
C PRO A 296 -7.90 2.80 7.32
N SER A 297 -6.81 3.50 7.01
CA SER A 297 -6.12 3.41 5.71
C SER A 297 -5.44 2.06 5.50
N LEU A 298 -4.85 1.50 6.55
CA LEU A 298 -4.30 0.14 6.55
C LEU A 298 -5.38 -0.88 6.18
N CYS A 299 -6.49 -0.89 6.92
CA CYS A 299 -7.57 -1.83 6.69
C CYS A 299 -8.24 -1.63 5.32
N MET A 300 -8.38 -0.39 4.87
CA MET A 300 -8.92 -0.06 3.55
C MET A 300 -8.00 -0.56 2.44
N GLY A 301 -6.69 -0.35 2.56
CA GLY A 301 -5.71 -0.84 1.57
C GLY A 301 -5.74 -2.37 1.46
N ALA A 302 -5.76 -3.07 2.59
CA ALA A 302 -5.88 -4.53 2.63
C ALA A 302 -7.18 -5.01 1.95
N ALA A 303 -8.33 -4.42 2.31
CA ALA A 303 -9.62 -4.77 1.72
C ALA A 303 -9.70 -4.48 0.22
N LEU A 304 -9.16 -3.33 -0.22
CA LEU A 304 -9.14 -2.95 -1.64
C LEU A 304 -8.30 -3.91 -2.47
N LEU A 305 -7.11 -4.27 -2.01
CA LEU A 305 -6.21 -5.11 -2.79
C LEU A 305 -6.71 -6.55 -2.88
N VAL A 306 -7.16 -7.14 -1.78
CA VAL A 306 -7.74 -8.49 -1.80
C VAL A 306 -9.04 -8.51 -2.61
N GLY A 307 -9.89 -7.48 -2.49
CA GLY A 307 -11.08 -7.34 -3.31
C GLY A 307 -10.76 -7.20 -4.80
N ALA A 308 -9.73 -6.42 -5.15
CA ALA A 308 -9.26 -6.29 -6.54
C ALA A 308 -8.67 -7.60 -7.07
N ASP A 309 -7.96 -8.36 -6.24
CA ASP A 309 -7.44 -9.67 -6.64
C ASP A 309 -8.56 -10.70 -6.87
N TRP A 310 -9.62 -10.66 -6.06
CA TRP A 310 -10.80 -11.48 -6.30
C TRP A 310 -11.49 -11.15 -7.64
N VAL A 311 -11.62 -9.88 -7.96
CA VAL A 311 -12.14 -9.41 -9.25
C VAL A 311 -11.21 -9.85 -10.39
N SER A 312 -9.90 -9.70 -10.23
CA SER A 312 -8.89 -10.03 -11.25
C SER A 312 -8.93 -11.49 -11.67
N GLN A 313 -9.27 -12.39 -10.75
CA GLN A 313 -9.38 -13.82 -11.03
C GLN A 313 -10.69 -14.22 -11.71
N ARG A 314 -11.74 -13.40 -11.64
CA ARG A 314 -13.09 -13.76 -12.11
C ARG A 314 -13.60 -12.95 -13.28
N ALA A 315 -13.06 -11.75 -13.52
CA ALA A 315 -13.61 -10.82 -14.50
C ALA A 315 -13.53 -11.33 -15.95
N PHE A 316 -12.57 -12.21 -16.26
CA PHE A 316 -12.29 -12.66 -17.62
C PHE A 316 -12.22 -14.20 -17.77
N GLY A 317 -12.88 -14.94 -16.91
CA GLY A 317 -12.95 -16.41 -16.98
C GLY A 317 -11.59 -17.07 -16.79
N ALA A 318 -11.10 -17.81 -17.79
CA ALA A 318 -9.83 -18.54 -17.71
C ALA A 318 -8.59 -17.66 -17.72
N ASP A 319 -8.67 -16.45 -18.26
CA ASP A 319 -7.54 -15.52 -18.33
C ASP A 319 -7.52 -14.63 -17.10
N GLN A 320 -6.64 -14.95 -16.15
CA GLN A 320 -6.46 -14.15 -14.93
C GLN A 320 -5.73 -12.84 -15.25
N LEU A 321 -6.33 -11.71 -14.91
CA LEU A 321 -5.67 -10.42 -15.04
C LEU A 321 -4.69 -10.18 -13.87
N PRO A 322 -3.57 -9.47 -14.11
CA PRO A 322 -2.76 -8.93 -13.02
C PRO A 322 -3.57 -7.97 -12.15
N VAL A 323 -3.46 -8.10 -10.82
CA VAL A 323 -4.21 -7.26 -9.87
C VAL A 323 -3.93 -5.76 -10.05
N GLY A 324 -2.70 -5.40 -10.48
CA GLY A 324 -2.32 -4.01 -10.74
C GLY A 324 -3.12 -3.36 -11.89
N VAL A 325 -3.56 -4.15 -12.87
CA VAL A 325 -4.46 -3.67 -13.94
C VAL A 325 -5.82 -3.32 -13.36
N VAL A 326 -6.39 -4.20 -12.54
CA VAL A 326 -7.70 -3.97 -11.90
C VAL A 326 -7.66 -2.76 -10.99
N THR A 327 -6.62 -2.66 -10.14
CA THR A 327 -6.46 -1.48 -9.24
C THR A 327 -6.24 -0.20 -10.04
N GLY A 328 -5.53 -0.26 -11.17
CA GLY A 328 -5.32 0.86 -12.09
C GLY A 328 -6.64 1.39 -12.67
N VAL A 329 -7.49 0.51 -13.18
CA VAL A 329 -8.81 0.87 -13.74
C VAL A 329 -9.72 1.43 -12.65
N VAL A 330 -9.86 0.72 -11.52
CA VAL A 330 -10.72 1.15 -10.40
C VAL A 330 -10.25 2.49 -9.84
N GLY A 331 -8.94 2.65 -9.66
CA GLY A 331 -8.35 3.90 -9.15
C GLY A 331 -8.50 5.07 -10.12
N GLY A 332 -8.35 4.83 -11.43
CA GLY A 332 -8.58 5.84 -12.47
C GLY A 332 -10.02 6.32 -12.49
N VAL A 333 -10.98 5.39 -12.46
CA VAL A 333 -12.42 5.71 -12.37
C VAL A 333 -12.73 6.48 -11.08
N TYR A 334 -12.15 6.08 -9.95
CA TYR A 334 -12.30 6.79 -8.68
C TYR A 334 -11.80 8.24 -8.76
N LEU A 335 -10.63 8.48 -9.38
CA LEU A 335 -10.10 9.84 -9.54
C LEU A 335 -10.98 10.71 -10.42
N LEU A 336 -11.48 10.19 -11.53
CA LEU A 336 -12.41 10.91 -12.40
C LEU A 336 -13.69 11.28 -11.65
N TRP A 337 -14.25 10.34 -10.90
CA TRP A 337 -15.41 10.60 -10.05
C TRP A 337 -15.12 11.64 -8.98
N LEU A 338 -13.94 11.60 -8.36
CA LEU A 338 -13.51 12.58 -7.37
C LEU A 338 -13.46 13.99 -7.96
N LEU A 339 -12.82 14.17 -9.11
CA LEU A 339 -12.69 15.46 -9.81
C LEU A 339 -14.06 16.04 -10.15
N VAL A 340 -14.98 15.23 -10.70
CA VAL A 340 -16.34 15.66 -11.02
C VAL A 340 -17.09 16.10 -9.76
N THR A 341 -16.90 15.39 -8.65
CA THR A 341 -17.59 15.68 -7.38
C THR A 341 -17.07 16.96 -6.72
N GLU A 342 -15.76 17.18 -6.71
CA GLU A 342 -15.15 18.39 -6.14
C GLU A 342 -15.46 19.63 -6.99
N ARG A 343 -15.50 19.49 -8.32
CA ARG A 343 -15.92 20.56 -9.23
C ARG A 343 -17.39 20.97 -8.98
N LYS A 344 -18.30 20.00 -8.80
CA LYS A 344 -19.71 20.30 -8.48
C LYS A 344 -19.88 20.95 -7.09
N ALA A 345 -18.95 20.70 -6.17
CA ALA A 345 -18.95 21.32 -4.84
C ALA A 345 -18.33 22.73 -4.82
N GLY A 346 -17.86 23.26 -5.96
CA GLY A 346 -17.23 24.58 -6.07
C GLY A 346 -15.90 24.70 -5.32
N ARG A 347 -15.19 23.57 -5.15
CA ARG A 347 -13.90 23.50 -4.43
C ARG A 347 -12.70 23.50 -5.36
N ILE A 348 -12.93 23.37 -6.66
CA ILE A 348 -11.95 23.50 -7.76
C ILE A 348 -12.58 24.36 -8.85
#